data_1faa085e67db22d0e74b94c90cdce6f7
#
_entry.id   1faa085e67db22d0e74b94c90cdce6f7
#
_cell.length_a   1.000
_cell.length_b   1.000
_cell.length_c   1.000
_cell.angle_alpha   90.00
_cell.angle_beta   90.00
_cell.angle_gamma   90.00
#
_symmetry.space_group_name_H-M   'P 1'
#
loop_
_entity.id
_entity.type
_entity.pdbx_description
1 polymer ?
#
loop_
_entity_poly.entity_id
_entity_poly.type
_entity_poly.pdbx_seq_one_letter_code
_entity_poly.pdbx_strand_id
1 'polypeptide(L)'
;MKLERLRFKKSFRVIRGNRRAQAAEMVITPGNSEGDPRNRHRGADQWLFVVAGRGDAIVKRHRYKLVAGSLVFIARGERHEIKATGRTPLRTLNFYAPPAYSMRGDPLPRGRR
;
A
#
# COMPACT_ATOMS: atom_id res chain seq x y z
N MET A 1 6.62 -22.40 -7.92
CA MET A 1 5.42 -21.76 -7.41
C MET A 1 5.50 -21.64 -5.90
N LYS A 2 5.04 -20.53 -5.35
CA LYS A 2 5.00 -20.32 -3.90
C LYS A 2 3.60 -19.91 -3.49
N LEU A 3 3.14 -20.45 -2.37
CA LEU A 3 1.86 -20.09 -1.80
C LEU A 3 2.09 -19.26 -0.55
N GLU A 4 1.44 -18.12 -0.46
CA GLU A 4 1.48 -17.27 0.72
C GLU A 4 0.07 -17.07 1.25
N ARG A 5 -0.04 -16.93 2.56
CA ARG A 5 -1.31 -16.63 3.18
C ARG A 5 -1.27 -15.24 3.81
N LEU A 6 -2.30 -14.47 3.55
CA LEU A 6 -2.43 -13.14 4.15
C LEU A 6 -2.81 -13.30 5.61
N ARG A 7 -2.26 -12.47 6.46
CA ARG A 7 -2.48 -12.55 7.90
C ARG A 7 -3.17 -11.30 8.46
N PHE A 8 -2.83 -10.14 7.92
CA PHE A 8 -3.36 -8.85 8.36
C PHE A 8 -3.24 -8.63 9.87
N LYS A 9 -2.12 -9.02 10.45
CA LYS A 9 -1.86 -8.86 11.87
C LYS A 9 -0.96 -7.69 12.19
N LYS A 10 -0.06 -7.34 11.26
CA LYS A 10 0.86 -6.23 11.42
C LYS A 10 0.39 -5.06 10.56
N SER A 11 0.79 -3.85 10.95
CA SER A 11 0.45 -2.68 10.15
C SER A 11 1.04 -2.77 8.74
N PHE A 12 2.20 -3.40 8.61
CA PHE A 12 2.83 -3.59 7.31
C PHE A 12 3.69 -4.84 7.34
N ARG A 13 3.53 -5.70 6.34
CA ARG A 13 4.33 -6.92 6.23
C ARG A 13 4.60 -7.20 4.75
N VAL A 14 5.89 -7.24 4.38
CA VAL A 14 6.28 -7.70 3.05
C VAL A 14 6.08 -9.20 3.01
N ILE A 15 5.30 -9.67 2.07
CA ILE A 15 4.94 -11.08 1.95
C ILE A 15 5.97 -11.84 1.14
N ARG A 16 6.23 -11.36 -0.05
CA ARG A 16 7.16 -12.01 -0.97
C ARG A 16 7.48 -11.08 -2.13
N GLY A 17 8.66 -11.25 -2.68
CA GLY A 17 9.04 -10.46 -3.82
C GLY A 17 10.29 -11.00 -4.50
N ASN A 18 10.63 -10.36 -5.61
CA ASN A 18 11.86 -10.60 -6.35
C ASN A 18 12.33 -9.23 -6.86
N ARG A 19 13.27 -9.21 -7.79
CA ARG A 19 13.78 -7.94 -8.30
C ARG A 19 12.77 -7.12 -9.09
N ARG A 20 11.71 -7.75 -9.56
CA ARG A 20 10.73 -7.08 -10.42
C ARG A 20 9.55 -6.49 -9.67
N ALA A 21 9.11 -7.18 -8.62
CA ALA A 21 7.93 -6.76 -7.88
C ALA A 21 7.88 -7.43 -6.53
N GLN A 22 7.10 -6.88 -5.64
CA GLN A 22 6.87 -7.48 -4.33
C GLN A 22 5.42 -7.26 -3.90
N ALA A 23 4.94 -8.16 -3.06
CA ALA A 23 3.62 -8.06 -2.47
C ALA A 23 3.77 -7.78 -0.97
N ALA A 24 2.92 -6.90 -0.45
CA ALA A 24 2.89 -6.57 0.97
C ALA A 24 1.46 -6.37 1.42
N GLU A 25 1.15 -6.79 2.63
CA GLU A 25 -0.13 -6.45 3.24
C GLU A 25 0.05 -5.25 4.16
N MET A 26 -0.96 -4.39 4.20
CA MET A 26 -0.97 -3.20 5.02
C MET A 26 -2.32 -3.09 5.70
N VAL A 27 -2.30 -2.85 7.01
CA VAL A 27 -3.51 -2.70 7.81
C VAL A 27 -3.49 -1.32 8.44
N ILE A 28 -4.54 -0.56 8.19
CA ILE A 28 -4.68 0.78 8.76
C ILE A 28 -5.86 0.74 9.72
N THR A 29 -5.61 1.03 10.99
CA THR A 29 -6.66 1.02 12.01
C THR A 29 -7.59 2.23 11.82
N PRO A 30 -8.85 2.11 12.26
CA PRO A 30 -9.84 3.18 12.07
C PRO A 30 -9.35 4.54 12.55
N GLY A 31 -9.55 5.56 11.73
CA GLY A 31 -9.15 6.92 12.02
C GLY A 31 -7.70 7.25 11.70
N ASN A 32 -6.89 6.24 11.37
CA ASN A 32 -5.49 6.45 11.05
C ASN A 32 -5.26 6.46 9.54
N SER A 33 -4.07 6.85 9.15
CA SER A 33 -3.70 6.90 7.74
C SER A 33 -2.27 6.47 7.55
N GLU A 34 -1.95 6.08 6.30
CA GLU A 34 -0.59 5.79 5.86
C GLU A 34 -0.24 6.79 4.78
N GLY A 35 0.99 7.29 4.85
CA GLY A 35 1.42 8.32 3.96
C GLY A 35 0.88 9.68 4.36
N ASP A 36 1.17 10.64 3.55
CA ASP A 36 0.63 11.99 3.66
C ASP A 36 0.72 12.62 2.27
N PRO A 37 0.19 13.84 2.07
CA PRO A 37 0.21 14.45 0.75
C PRO A 37 1.61 14.64 0.15
N ARG A 38 2.67 14.47 0.95
CA ARG A 38 4.05 14.56 0.47
C ARG A 38 4.71 13.21 0.35
N ASN A 39 4.06 12.15 0.85
CA ASN A 39 4.61 10.82 0.80
C ASN A 39 4.48 10.23 -0.59
N ARG A 40 5.54 9.57 -1.06
CA ARG A 40 5.55 8.99 -2.38
C ARG A 40 6.64 7.93 -2.50
N HIS A 41 6.35 6.91 -3.28
CA HIS A 41 7.33 5.87 -3.60
C HIS A 41 8.06 6.27 -4.87
N ARG A 42 9.19 6.91 -4.72
CA ARG A 42 9.90 7.48 -5.88
C ARG A 42 10.51 6.46 -6.80
N GLY A 43 10.66 5.24 -6.34
CA GLY A 43 11.27 4.18 -7.13
C GLY A 43 10.30 3.11 -7.60
N ALA A 44 9.02 3.22 -7.29
CA ALA A 44 8.10 2.11 -7.56
C ALA A 44 6.69 2.61 -7.89
N ASP A 45 6.05 1.91 -8.82
CA ASP A 45 4.60 1.99 -8.96
C ASP A 45 3.96 1.12 -7.90
N GLN A 46 2.80 1.51 -7.41
CA GLN A 46 2.08 0.77 -6.40
C GLN A 46 0.67 0.45 -6.87
N TRP A 47 0.29 -0.81 -6.75
CA TRP A 47 -1.09 -1.24 -6.89
C TRP A 47 -1.61 -1.57 -5.50
N LEU A 48 -2.74 -1.00 -5.13
CA LEU A 48 -3.35 -1.24 -3.81
C LEU A 48 -4.74 -1.81 -4.02
N PHE A 49 -4.98 -2.99 -3.47
CA PHE A 49 -6.27 -3.65 -3.53
C PHE A 49 -6.87 -3.71 -2.13
N VAL A 50 -8.12 -3.25 -1.99
CA VAL A 50 -8.80 -3.26 -0.70
C VAL A 50 -9.46 -4.63 -0.52
N VAL A 51 -9.01 -5.35 0.50
CA VAL A 51 -9.55 -6.67 0.84
C VAL A 51 -10.74 -6.53 1.75
N ALA A 52 -10.68 -5.62 2.73
CA ALA A 52 -11.75 -5.43 3.71
C ALA A 52 -11.66 -4.03 4.30
N GLY A 53 -12.76 -3.53 4.80
CA GLY A 53 -12.81 -2.22 5.43
C GLY A 53 -13.17 -1.12 4.45
N ARG A 54 -13.14 0.11 4.96
CA ARG A 54 -13.47 1.30 4.18
C ARG A 54 -12.43 2.38 4.40
N GLY A 55 -12.23 3.22 3.39
CA GLY A 55 -11.29 4.30 3.52
C GLY A 55 -11.39 5.30 2.40
N ASP A 56 -10.41 6.19 2.37
CA ASP A 56 -10.23 7.16 1.31
C ASP A 56 -8.81 7.08 0.81
N ALA A 57 -8.64 7.18 -0.51
CA ALA A 57 -7.34 7.42 -1.12
C ALA A 57 -7.31 8.86 -1.56
N ILE A 58 -6.30 9.60 -1.12
CA ILE A 58 -6.15 11.01 -1.46
C ILE A 58 -4.91 11.14 -2.32
N VAL A 59 -5.12 11.52 -3.58
CA VAL A 59 -4.06 11.64 -4.59
C VAL A 59 -4.27 12.94 -5.31
N LYS A 60 -3.24 13.81 -5.33
CA LYS A 60 -3.30 15.10 -6.03
C LYS A 60 -4.55 15.90 -5.64
N ARG A 61 -4.90 15.92 -4.35
CA ARG A 61 -6.05 16.63 -3.81
C ARG A 61 -7.40 16.00 -4.16
N HIS A 62 -7.41 14.91 -4.90
CA HIS A 62 -8.64 14.18 -5.17
C HIS A 62 -8.82 13.09 -4.13
N ARG A 63 -10.06 12.94 -3.68
CA ARG A 63 -10.41 11.95 -2.69
C ARG A 63 -11.25 10.87 -3.36
N TYR A 64 -10.78 9.65 -3.24
CA TYR A 64 -11.46 8.49 -3.83
C TYR A 64 -11.92 7.56 -2.72
N LYS A 65 -13.20 7.22 -2.71
CA LYS A 65 -13.76 6.34 -1.69
C LYS A 65 -13.30 4.91 -1.94
N LEU A 66 -12.82 4.26 -0.89
CA LEU A 66 -12.35 2.88 -0.95
C LEU A 66 -13.32 1.97 -0.23
N VAL A 67 -13.68 0.89 -0.89
CA VAL A 67 -14.49 -0.20 -0.33
C VAL A 67 -13.83 -1.52 -0.74
N ALA A 68 -14.27 -2.62 -0.14
CA ALA A 68 -13.74 -3.93 -0.50
C ALA A 68 -13.87 -4.13 -2.01
N GLY A 69 -12.81 -4.56 -2.65
CA GLY A 69 -12.76 -4.72 -4.09
C GLY A 69 -12.20 -3.52 -4.85
N SER A 70 -11.96 -2.40 -4.19
CA SER A 70 -11.36 -1.24 -4.84
C SER A 70 -9.91 -1.53 -5.21
N LEU A 71 -9.50 -1.10 -6.39
CA LEU A 71 -8.12 -1.21 -6.86
C LEU A 71 -7.63 0.17 -7.23
N VAL A 72 -6.49 0.56 -6.63
CA VAL A 72 -5.89 1.87 -6.84
C VAL A 72 -4.52 1.68 -7.46
N PHE A 73 -4.22 2.48 -8.47
CA PHE A 73 -2.87 2.55 -9.03
C PHE A 73 -2.25 3.88 -8.63
N ILE A 74 -1.10 3.81 -7.98
CA ILE A 74 -0.34 4.99 -7.57
C ILE A 74 0.97 4.98 -8.33
N ALA A 75 1.11 5.93 -9.23
CA ALA A 75 2.30 5.99 -10.08
C ALA A 75 3.53 6.38 -9.27
N ARG A 76 4.68 5.94 -9.73
CA ARG A 76 5.96 6.32 -9.16
C ARG A 76 6.04 7.83 -8.96
N GLY A 77 6.43 8.25 -7.76
CA GLY A 77 6.58 9.66 -7.45
C GLY A 77 5.30 10.40 -7.12
N GLU A 78 4.16 9.75 -7.24
CA GLU A 78 2.88 10.38 -6.97
C GLU A 78 2.64 10.47 -5.47
N ARG A 79 2.30 11.65 -4.99
CA ARG A 79 2.02 11.86 -3.56
C ARG A 79 0.63 11.31 -3.24
N HIS A 80 0.54 10.64 -2.12
CA HIS A 80 -0.71 9.97 -1.77
C HIS A 80 -0.84 9.78 -0.28
N GLU A 81 -2.09 9.62 0.15
CA GLU A 81 -2.42 9.25 1.52
C GLU A 81 -3.57 8.26 1.46
N ILE A 82 -3.49 7.22 2.28
CA ILE A 82 -4.56 6.22 2.41
C ILE A 82 -5.08 6.31 3.84
N LYS A 83 -6.36 6.53 3.99
CA LYS A 83 -6.98 6.76 5.29
C LYS A 83 -8.07 5.74 5.54
N ALA A 84 -8.10 5.17 6.75
CA ALA A 84 -9.14 4.25 7.15
C ALA A 84 -10.28 5.04 7.77
N THR A 85 -11.48 4.93 7.21
CA THR A 85 -12.65 5.71 7.64
C THR A 85 -13.78 4.87 8.21
N GLY A 86 -13.68 3.53 8.13
CA GLY A 86 -14.72 2.66 8.64
C GLY A 86 -14.54 2.36 10.11
N ARG A 87 -15.38 1.46 10.62
CA ARG A 87 -15.31 1.03 12.01
C ARG A 87 -14.32 -0.10 12.24
N THR A 88 -13.98 -0.81 11.17
CA THR A 88 -13.01 -1.89 11.20
C THR A 88 -11.77 -1.49 10.45
N PRO A 89 -10.64 -2.18 10.69
CA PRO A 89 -9.41 -1.83 9.99
C PRO A 89 -9.55 -1.94 8.48
N LEU A 90 -8.85 -1.06 7.77
CA LEU A 90 -8.72 -1.13 6.32
C LEU A 90 -7.59 -2.11 6.02
N ARG A 91 -7.92 -3.21 5.36
CA ARG A 91 -6.97 -4.26 5.03
C ARG A 91 -6.70 -4.24 3.55
N THR A 92 -5.44 -4.09 3.19
CA THR A 92 -5.06 -3.91 1.79
C THR A 92 -3.93 -4.85 1.41
N LEU A 93 -3.97 -5.28 0.14
CA LEU A 93 -2.89 -6.02 -0.48
C LEU A 93 -2.24 -5.09 -1.49
N ASN A 94 -0.94 -4.96 -1.40
CA ASN A 94 -0.20 -3.99 -2.20
C ASN A 94 0.88 -4.68 -3.02
N PHE A 95 1.10 -4.17 -4.23
CA PHE A 95 2.18 -4.63 -5.10
C PHE A 95 3.02 -3.42 -5.47
N TYR A 96 4.33 -3.57 -5.35
CA TYR A 96 5.29 -2.53 -5.71
C TYR A 96 6.18 -3.06 -6.83
N ALA A 97 6.29 -2.32 -7.91
CA ALA A 97 7.09 -2.71 -9.06
C ALA A 97 7.94 -1.53 -9.54
N PRO A 98 9.26 -1.60 -9.39
CA PRO A 98 10.03 -2.62 -8.67
C PRO A 98 9.81 -2.54 -7.17
N PRO A 99 10.42 -3.43 -6.38
CA PRO A 99 10.24 -3.39 -4.94
C PRO A 99 10.57 -2.06 -4.31
N ALA A 100 9.77 -1.64 -3.35
CA ALA A 100 9.96 -0.39 -2.62
C ALA A 100 10.52 -0.61 -1.23
N TYR A 101 10.50 -1.85 -0.74
CA TYR A 101 10.87 -2.17 0.64
C TYR A 101 11.76 -3.41 0.67
N SER A 102 12.63 -3.47 1.70
CA SER A 102 13.36 -4.70 2.01
C SER A 102 12.37 -5.73 2.56
N MET A 103 12.81 -6.98 2.67
CA MET A 103 11.95 -8.03 3.26
C MET A 103 11.59 -7.73 4.70
N ARG A 104 12.34 -6.86 5.37
CA ARG A 104 12.04 -6.42 6.73
C ARG A 104 11.02 -5.28 6.77
N GLY A 105 10.65 -4.74 5.60
CA GLY A 105 9.73 -3.63 5.54
C GLY A 105 10.38 -2.27 5.56
N ASP A 106 11.68 -2.18 5.47
CA ASP A 106 12.38 -0.90 5.44
C ASP A 106 12.35 -0.31 4.03
N PRO A 107 12.12 0.99 3.90
CA PRO A 107 12.11 1.60 2.57
C PRO A 107 13.46 1.43 1.87
N LEU A 108 13.41 1.07 0.59
CA LEU A 108 14.61 0.99 -0.22
C LEU A 108 15.00 2.39 -0.69
N PRO A 109 16.30 2.63 -0.93
CA PRO A 109 16.74 3.91 -1.46
C PRO A 109 16.04 4.17 -2.78
N ARG A 110 15.58 5.39 -2.94
CA ARG A 110 15.00 5.84 -4.21
C ARG A 110 16.12 6.30 -5.13
N GLY A 111 15.77 6.51 -6.38
CA GLY A 111 16.75 6.98 -7.34
C GLY A 111 17.57 5.88 -7.98
N ARG A 112 17.20 4.66 -7.74
CA ARG A 112 17.82 3.51 -8.39
C ARG A 112 17.25 3.24 -9.76
N ARG A 113 16.34 4.03 -10.12
CA ARG A 113 15.62 3.89 -11.37
C ARG A 113 16.26 4.78 -12.37
#